data_07dd68beadd860bfd3fe8abf20f1782b
#
_entry.id   07dd68beadd860bfd3fe8abf20f1782b
#
_cell.length_a   1.000
_cell.length_b   1.000
_cell.length_c   1.000
_cell.angle_alpha   90.00
_cell.angle_beta   90.00
_cell.angle_gamma   90.00
#
_symmetry.space_group_name_H-M   'P 1'
#
loop_
_entity.id
_entity.type
_entity.pdbx_description
1 polymer ?
#
loop_
_entity_poly.entity_id
_entity_poly.type
_entity_poly.pdbx_seq_one_letter_code
_entity_poly.pdbx_strand_id
1 'polypeptide(L)'
;FTTSSRERSGWTVEEIEKVRARIEGAGFHMDVVESVNVHDDIKIGLPTRDQYIENYKTTLKNLAQFGVKVVTYNFMPIFDWTRTDLFHPLEDGSTALYYEKSKIQDDYKEMAAYILENLHGKTFPGWEPERMAKLDELFEAYRPVTKEKLWENLQYFLEAIMPTCHETGIKMAIHQDDPPWDIFGIPRLLCDKASIGRFLH
;
A
#
# COMPACT_ATOMS: atom_id res chain seq x y z
N PHE A 1 -5.99 11.25 -4.96
CA PHE A 1 -4.54 11.47 -5.06
C PHE A 1 -3.95 10.45 -6.04
N THR A 2 -3.40 10.87 -7.17
CA THR A 2 -2.74 9.95 -8.12
C THR A 2 -1.38 9.53 -7.59
N THR A 3 -1.17 8.22 -7.40
CA THR A 3 -0.01 7.62 -6.73
C THR A 3 1.26 7.62 -7.57
N SER A 4 1.16 7.47 -8.90
CA SER A 4 2.31 7.18 -9.77
C SER A 4 3.36 8.30 -9.89
N SER A 5 2.99 9.58 -9.79
CA SER A 5 3.96 10.68 -9.83
C SER A 5 4.66 10.91 -8.48
N ARG A 6 3.98 10.60 -7.38
CA ARG A 6 4.47 10.80 -6.01
C ARG A 6 5.44 9.75 -5.55
N GLU A 7 5.27 8.51 -5.99
CA GLU A 7 6.23 7.44 -5.71
C GLU A 7 7.60 7.75 -6.31
N ARG A 8 7.65 8.44 -7.46
CA ARG A 8 8.90 8.80 -8.15
C ARG A 8 9.66 9.97 -7.54
N SER A 9 8.99 10.89 -6.83
CA SER A 9 9.62 12.11 -6.31
C SER A 9 9.45 12.33 -4.81
N GLY A 10 8.65 11.49 -4.14
CA GLY A 10 8.18 11.75 -2.78
C GLY A 10 7.08 12.82 -2.73
N TRP A 11 6.45 12.98 -1.58
CA TRP A 11 5.42 14.00 -1.36
C TRP A 11 6.08 15.34 -1.04
N THR A 12 5.68 16.38 -1.77
CA THR A 12 6.20 17.72 -1.55
C THR A 12 5.54 18.39 -0.33
N VAL A 13 6.22 19.37 0.23
CA VAL A 13 5.69 20.19 1.33
C VAL A 13 4.38 20.87 0.93
N GLU A 14 4.29 21.39 -0.30
CA GLU A 14 3.11 22.09 -0.81
C GLU A 14 1.89 21.16 -0.95
N GLU A 15 2.11 19.89 -1.33
CA GLU A 15 1.03 18.91 -1.43
C GLU A 15 0.50 18.52 -0.04
N ILE A 16 1.39 18.30 0.92
CA ILE A 16 1.04 18.00 2.30
C ILE A 16 0.28 19.17 2.93
N GLU A 17 0.77 20.40 2.74
CA GLU A 17 0.13 21.62 3.27
C GLU A 17 -1.32 21.76 2.77
N LYS A 18 -1.57 21.52 1.48
CA LYS A 18 -2.94 21.57 0.92
C LYS A 18 -3.89 20.59 1.59
N VAL A 19 -3.42 19.36 1.89
CA VAL A 19 -4.24 18.35 2.58
C VAL A 19 -4.47 18.74 4.03
N ARG A 20 -3.39 19.14 4.71
CA ARG A 20 -3.44 19.61 6.09
C ARG A 20 -4.42 20.77 6.25
N ALA A 21 -4.32 21.80 5.41
CA ALA A 21 -5.21 22.96 5.47
C ALA A 21 -6.70 22.58 5.34
N ARG A 22 -7.03 21.57 4.51
CA ARG A 22 -8.40 21.06 4.41
C ARG A 22 -8.86 20.35 5.67
N ILE A 23 -7.99 19.55 6.29
CA ILE A 23 -8.27 18.80 7.52
C ILE A 23 -8.47 19.77 8.68
N GLU A 24 -7.55 20.71 8.86
CA GLU A 24 -7.61 21.72 9.94
C GLU A 24 -8.76 22.71 9.75
N GLY A 25 -9.05 23.08 8.50
CA GLY A 25 -10.22 23.91 8.18
C GLY A 25 -11.56 23.25 8.49
N ALA A 26 -11.60 21.93 8.61
CA ALA A 26 -12.74 21.15 9.06
C ALA A 26 -12.73 20.89 10.59
N GLY A 27 -11.77 21.45 11.34
CA GLY A 27 -11.66 21.30 12.80
C GLY A 27 -10.96 20.03 13.27
N PHE A 28 -10.23 19.31 12.40
CA PHE A 28 -9.48 18.11 12.73
C PHE A 28 -7.98 18.36 12.74
N HIS A 29 -7.21 17.37 13.21
CA HIS A 29 -5.76 17.38 13.19
C HIS A 29 -5.22 16.24 12.31
N MET A 30 -4.09 16.47 11.63
CA MET A 30 -3.41 15.47 10.79
C MET A 30 -2.28 14.79 11.58
N ASP A 31 -2.61 13.97 12.56
CA ASP A 31 -1.63 13.24 13.38
C ASP A 31 -1.15 11.92 12.72
N VAL A 32 -1.98 11.32 11.90
CA VAL A 32 -1.76 10.02 11.25
C VAL A 32 -2.00 10.14 9.75
N VAL A 33 -1.13 9.54 8.97
CA VAL A 33 -1.28 9.45 7.50
C VAL A 33 -1.43 7.99 7.10
N GLU A 34 -2.52 7.68 6.45
CA GLU A 34 -2.75 6.42 5.75
C GLU A 34 -2.97 6.69 4.25
N SER A 35 -2.17 6.18 3.40
CA SER A 35 -0.89 5.47 3.60
C SER A 35 0.18 6.10 2.70
N VAL A 36 1.44 5.98 3.12
CA VAL A 36 2.54 6.24 2.19
C VAL A 36 2.90 4.93 1.51
N ASN A 37 2.62 4.84 0.21
CA ASN A 37 2.82 3.62 -0.57
C ASN A 37 4.30 3.27 -0.71
N VAL A 38 4.62 1.99 -0.54
CA VAL A 38 5.94 1.44 -0.82
C VAL A 38 5.98 0.99 -2.28
N HIS A 39 6.94 1.50 -3.06
CA HIS A 39 7.07 1.22 -4.48
C HIS A 39 7.34 -0.27 -4.75
N ASP A 40 6.83 -0.80 -5.87
CA ASP A 40 7.02 -2.21 -6.25
C ASP A 40 8.50 -2.59 -6.41
N ASP A 41 9.35 -1.67 -6.89
CA ASP A 41 10.79 -1.91 -7.01
C ASP A 41 11.45 -2.23 -5.67
N ILE A 42 10.95 -1.65 -4.56
CA ILE A 42 11.40 -1.97 -3.21
C ILE A 42 10.94 -3.38 -2.84
N LYS A 43 9.67 -3.70 -3.06
CA LYS A 43 9.07 -4.99 -2.74
C LYS A 43 9.71 -6.14 -3.54
N ILE A 44 10.03 -5.91 -4.81
CA ILE A 44 10.69 -6.86 -5.70
C ILE A 44 12.20 -6.96 -5.40
N GLY A 45 12.81 -5.86 -4.93
CA GLY A 45 14.25 -5.77 -4.68
C GLY A 45 15.07 -5.40 -5.93
N LEU A 46 14.51 -4.58 -6.82
CA LEU A 46 15.20 -4.11 -8.02
C LEU A 46 16.34 -3.14 -7.70
N PRO A 47 17.33 -2.96 -8.60
CA PRO A 47 18.44 -2.00 -8.39
C PRO A 47 17.98 -0.56 -8.15
N THR A 48 16.83 -0.17 -8.65
CA THR A 48 16.20 1.14 -8.50
C THR A 48 15.57 1.38 -7.12
N ARG A 49 15.46 0.33 -6.27
CA ARG A 49 14.82 0.40 -4.95
C ARG A 49 15.38 1.51 -4.05
N ASP A 50 16.70 1.75 -4.11
CA ASP A 50 17.33 2.74 -3.23
C ASP A 50 16.87 4.17 -3.55
N GLN A 51 16.63 4.49 -4.82
CA GLN A 51 16.05 5.78 -5.20
C GLN A 51 14.65 5.96 -4.61
N TYR A 52 13.80 4.93 -4.65
CA TYR A 52 12.46 4.99 -4.08
C TYR A 52 12.47 5.02 -2.55
N ILE A 53 13.45 4.39 -1.91
CA ILE A 53 13.67 4.51 -0.46
C ILE A 53 14.05 5.95 -0.08
N GLU A 54 14.93 6.62 -0.84
CA GLU A 54 15.25 8.03 -0.59
C GLU A 54 14.04 8.96 -0.79
N ASN A 55 13.19 8.68 -1.77
CA ASN A 55 11.93 9.39 -1.95
C ASN A 55 10.98 9.18 -0.75
N TYR A 56 10.95 7.95 -0.21
CA TYR A 56 10.16 7.62 0.97
C TYR A 56 10.67 8.39 2.20
N LYS A 57 11.98 8.41 2.43
CA LYS A 57 12.61 9.19 3.51
C LYS A 57 12.30 10.68 3.38
N THR A 58 12.33 11.22 2.16
CA THR A 58 11.96 12.61 1.88
C THR A 58 10.51 12.87 2.28
N THR A 59 9.60 11.96 1.94
CA THR A 59 8.20 12.04 2.35
C THR A 59 8.04 12.06 3.87
N LEU A 60 8.74 11.18 4.61
CA LEU A 60 8.71 11.15 6.07
C LEU A 60 9.21 12.49 6.67
N LYS A 61 10.33 13.03 6.17
CA LYS A 61 10.85 14.33 6.62
C LYS A 61 9.88 15.47 6.36
N ASN A 62 9.21 15.46 5.21
CA ASN A 62 8.22 16.46 4.88
C ASN A 62 6.98 16.36 5.76
N LEU A 63 6.46 15.15 6.03
CA LEU A 63 5.33 14.91 6.92
C LEU A 63 5.63 15.32 8.36
N ALA A 64 6.84 15.09 8.83
CA ALA A 64 7.27 15.47 10.18
C ALA A 64 7.21 16.98 10.42
N GLN A 65 7.45 17.82 9.40
CA GLN A 65 7.34 19.29 9.49
C GLN A 65 5.93 19.74 9.86
N PHE A 66 4.92 18.93 9.58
CA PHE A 66 3.52 19.19 9.86
C PHE A 66 3.00 18.47 11.11
N GLY A 67 3.90 17.87 11.90
CA GLY A 67 3.54 17.24 13.17
C GLY A 67 2.90 15.86 13.06
N VAL A 68 2.99 15.21 11.90
CA VAL A 68 2.55 13.83 11.72
C VAL A 68 3.37 12.90 12.62
N LYS A 69 2.69 12.06 13.39
CA LYS A 69 3.29 11.17 14.39
C LYS A 69 3.38 9.72 13.94
N VAL A 70 2.43 9.30 13.10
CA VAL A 70 2.33 7.92 12.63
C VAL A 70 2.10 7.92 11.12
N VAL A 71 2.86 7.09 10.42
CA VAL A 71 2.65 6.78 9.00
C VAL A 71 2.31 5.30 8.88
N THR A 72 1.14 5.01 8.31
CA THR A 72 0.79 3.64 7.97
C THR A 72 1.31 3.30 6.58
N TYR A 73 1.58 2.04 6.35
CA TYR A 73 2.00 1.51 5.07
C TYR A 73 1.60 0.04 4.94
N ASN A 74 1.60 -0.47 3.74
CA ASN A 74 1.50 -1.89 3.47
C ASN A 74 2.71 -2.37 2.64
N PHE A 75 2.93 -3.67 2.63
CA PHE A 75 3.97 -4.29 1.81
C PHE A 75 3.38 -5.36 0.88
N MET A 76 2.11 -5.18 0.52
CA MET A 76 1.35 -6.08 -0.34
C MET A 76 1.83 -5.99 -1.79
N PRO A 77 2.23 -7.10 -2.41
CA PRO A 77 2.56 -7.14 -3.83
C PRO A 77 1.34 -6.86 -4.71
N ILE A 78 1.52 -6.07 -5.75
CA ILE A 78 0.59 -5.75 -6.83
C ILE A 78 -0.69 -5.08 -6.35
N PHE A 79 -1.53 -5.77 -5.59
CA PHE A 79 -2.81 -5.25 -5.07
C PHE A 79 -2.70 -4.97 -3.58
N ASP A 80 -3.08 -3.76 -3.17
CA ASP A 80 -3.13 -3.39 -1.76
C ASP A 80 -4.25 -4.14 -1.01
N TRP A 81 -5.34 -4.47 -1.71
CA TRP A 81 -6.47 -5.23 -1.22
C TRP A 81 -7.25 -5.86 -2.38
N THR A 82 -8.04 -6.88 -2.09
CA THR A 82 -8.91 -7.54 -3.08
C THR A 82 -10.29 -7.78 -2.49
N ARG A 83 -11.34 -7.46 -3.24
CA ARG A 83 -12.73 -7.66 -2.84
C ARG A 83 -13.52 -8.30 -3.98
N THR A 84 -14.54 -9.04 -3.61
CA THR A 84 -15.47 -9.67 -4.56
C THR A 84 -16.74 -8.86 -4.74
N ASP A 85 -17.02 -7.96 -3.81
CA ASP A 85 -18.16 -7.03 -3.89
C ASP A 85 -17.75 -5.72 -3.20
N LEU A 86 -17.90 -4.60 -3.90
CA LEU A 86 -17.52 -3.28 -3.40
C LEU A 86 -18.68 -2.56 -2.71
N PHE A 87 -19.90 -3.06 -2.85
CA PHE A 87 -21.13 -2.44 -2.36
C PHE A 87 -22.07 -3.48 -1.76
N HIS A 88 -21.50 -4.46 -1.05
CA HIS A 88 -22.30 -5.53 -0.44
C HIS A 88 -23.32 -4.95 0.54
N PRO A 89 -24.62 -5.21 0.35
CA PRO A 89 -25.67 -4.64 1.18
C PRO A 89 -25.63 -5.27 2.60
N LEU A 90 -25.78 -4.43 3.61
CA LEU A 90 -25.93 -4.82 5.00
C LEU A 90 -27.38 -4.71 5.45
N GLU A 91 -27.73 -5.36 6.56
CA GLU A 91 -29.11 -5.40 7.11
C GLU A 91 -29.67 -4.02 7.47
N ASP A 92 -28.80 -3.06 7.83
CA ASP A 92 -29.16 -1.68 8.17
C ASP A 92 -29.34 -0.78 6.92
N GLY A 93 -29.21 -1.33 5.71
CA GLY A 93 -29.30 -0.60 4.45
C GLY A 93 -28.02 0.11 4.01
N SER A 94 -26.94 0.04 4.80
CA SER A 94 -25.62 0.50 4.38
C SER A 94 -24.95 -0.51 3.44
N THR A 95 -23.78 -0.15 2.90
CA THR A 95 -22.95 -1.07 2.10
C THR A 95 -21.54 -1.17 2.65
N ALA A 96 -20.90 -2.32 2.46
CA ALA A 96 -19.51 -2.55 2.85
C ALA A 96 -18.72 -3.24 1.75
N LEU A 97 -17.40 -3.12 1.82
CA LEU A 97 -16.49 -3.96 1.05
C LEU A 97 -16.60 -5.39 1.57
N TYR A 98 -16.76 -6.35 0.64
CA TYR A 98 -16.97 -7.75 1.01
C TYR A 98 -16.06 -8.68 0.21
N TYR A 99 -15.57 -9.72 0.87
CA TYR A 99 -14.75 -10.77 0.26
C TYR A 99 -15.39 -12.14 0.44
N GLU A 100 -15.61 -12.83 -0.68
CA GLU A 100 -16.09 -14.20 -0.71
C GLU A 100 -15.15 -15.05 -1.57
N LYS A 101 -14.42 -15.97 -0.93
CA LYS A 101 -13.38 -16.76 -1.59
C LYS A 101 -13.87 -17.55 -2.80
N SER A 102 -15.12 -18.03 -2.76
CA SER A 102 -15.73 -18.79 -3.86
C SER A 102 -15.97 -17.97 -5.13
N LYS A 103 -15.92 -16.62 -5.03
CA LYS A 103 -16.11 -15.68 -6.15
C LYS A 103 -14.79 -15.14 -6.70
N ILE A 104 -13.66 -15.51 -6.11
CA ILE A 104 -12.35 -15.13 -6.65
C ILE A 104 -12.12 -15.91 -7.94
N GLN A 105 -11.84 -15.18 -9.02
CA GLN A 105 -11.39 -15.77 -10.27
C GLN A 105 -9.95 -16.27 -10.09
N ASP A 106 -9.64 -17.41 -10.72
CA ASP A 106 -8.28 -17.98 -10.65
C ASP A 106 -7.29 -17.15 -11.49
N ASP A 107 -7.78 -16.51 -12.55
CA ASP A 107 -6.99 -15.62 -13.40
C ASP A 107 -7.06 -14.17 -12.87
N TYR A 108 -5.90 -13.57 -12.65
CA TYR A 108 -5.81 -12.19 -12.17
C TYR A 108 -6.38 -11.16 -13.16
N LYS A 109 -6.37 -11.45 -14.48
CA LYS A 109 -6.95 -10.58 -15.51
C LYS A 109 -8.47 -10.59 -15.44
N GLU A 110 -9.05 -11.77 -15.29
CA GLU A 110 -10.51 -11.92 -15.11
C GLU A 110 -10.95 -11.23 -13.82
N MET A 111 -10.18 -11.40 -12.73
CA MET A 111 -10.48 -10.71 -11.47
C MET A 111 -10.34 -9.20 -11.57
N ALA A 112 -9.30 -8.70 -12.26
CA ALA A 112 -9.12 -7.27 -12.49
C ALA A 112 -10.26 -6.68 -13.34
N ALA A 113 -10.65 -7.36 -14.41
CA ALA A 113 -11.78 -6.95 -15.24
C ALA A 113 -13.09 -6.91 -14.43
N TYR A 114 -13.35 -7.94 -13.63
CA TYR A 114 -14.52 -8.00 -12.75
C TYR A 114 -14.56 -6.83 -11.76
N ILE A 115 -13.44 -6.51 -11.12
CA ILE A 115 -13.37 -5.39 -10.17
C ILE A 115 -13.60 -4.07 -10.90
N LEU A 116 -12.92 -3.84 -12.03
CA LEU A 116 -13.04 -2.61 -12.82
C LEU A 116 -14.48 -2.35 -13.28
N GLU A 117 -15.21 -3.38 -13.69
CA GLU A 117 -16.63 -3.28 -14.06
C GLU A 117 -17.50 -2.85 -12.87
N ASN A 118 -17.13 -3.27 -11.65
CA ASN A 118 -17.88 -2.99 -10.43
C ASN A 118 -17.44 -1.71 -9.69
N LEU A 119 -16.47 -0.96 -10.23
CA LEU A 119 -16.03 0.32 -9.65
C LEU A 119 -17.06 1.45 -9.79
N HIS A 120 -18.06 1.30 -10.66
CA HIS A 120 -19.08 2.33 -10.95
C HIS A 120 -18.46 3.73 -11.21
N GLY A 121 -17.37 3.78 -11.98
CA GLY A 121 -16.64 5.01 -12.31
C GLY A 121 -15.81 5.63 -11.18
N LYS A 122 -15.65 4.93 -10.04
CA LYS A 122 -14.76 5.35 -8.96
C LYS A 122 -13.36 4.78 -9.19
N THR A 123 -12.34 5.47 -8.67
CA THR A 123 -10.96 4.97 -8.64
C THR A 123 -10.58 4.69 -7.19
N PHE A 124 -10.05 3.51 -6.94
CA PHE A 124 -9.55 3.10 -5.63
C PHE A 124 -8.03 2.98 -5.63
N PRO A 125 -7.36 3.23 -4.49
CA PRO A 125 -5.93 3.02 -4.35
C PRO A 125 -5.52 1.57 -4.70
N GLY A 126 -4.47 1.42 -5.49
CA GLY A 126 -4.00 0.13 -6.01
C GLY A 126 -4.73 -0.35 -7.27
N TRP A 127 -5.81 0.33 -7.69
CA TRP A 127 -6.65 -0.01 -8.85
C TRP A 127 -6.69 1.12 -9.89
N GLU A 128 -5.68 1.96 -9.93
CA GLU A 128 -5.58 3.04 -10.90
C GLU A 128 -5.44 2.49 -12.34
N PRO A 129 -6.06 3.12 -13.35
CA PRO A 129 -6.02 2.65 -14.74
C PRO A 129 -4.60 2.45 -15.28
N GLU A 130 -3.67 3.33 -14.93
CA GLU A 130 -2.27 3.26 -15.35
C GLU A 130 -1.55 2.04 -14.75
N ARG A 131 -1.90 1.67 -13.51
CA ARG A 131 -1.40 0.47 -12.84
C ARG A 131 -2.00 -0.79 -13.47
N MET A 132 -3.30 -0.77 -13.72
CA MET A 132 -4.00 -1.89 -14.36
C MET A 132 -3.48 -2.18 -15.78
N ALA A 133 -3.09 -1.15 -16.54
CA ALA A 133 -2.48 -1.32 -17.85
C ALA A 133 -1.10 -2.03 -17.81
N LYS A 134 -0.45 -2.10 -16.64
CA LYS A 134 0.85 -2.74 -16.43
C LYS A 134 0.78 -4.04 -15.64
N LEU A 135 -0.40 -4.59 -15.43
CA LEU A 135 -0.56 -5.79 -14.59
C LEU A 135 0.30 -6.95 -15.06
N ASP A 136 0.37 -7.23 -16.36
CA ASP A 136 1.18 -8.32 -16.89
C ASP A 136 2.67 -8.13 -16.58
N GLU A 137 3.19 -6.91 -16.75
CA GLU A 137 4.58 -6.58 -16.42
C GLU A 137 4.85 -6.76 -14.92
N LEU A 138 3.91 -6.34 -14.07
CA LEU A 138 4.02 -6.48 -12.62
C LEU A 138 4.01 -7.96 -12.21
N PHE A 139 3.08 -8.77 -12.72
CA PHE A 139 3.04 -10.20 -12.42
C PHE A 139 4.31 -10.92 -12.86
N GLU A 140 4.83 -10.61 -14.05
CA GLU A 140 6.12 -11.17 -14.51
C GLU A 140 7.29 -10.76 -13.61
N ALA A 141 7.32 -9.49 -13.16
CA ALA A 141 8.37 -9.00 -12.26
C ALA A 141 8.30 -9.65 -10.86
N TYR A 142 7.10 -9.95 -10.36
CA TYR A 142 6.92 -10.63 -9.08
C TYR A 142 7.09 -12.15 -9.15
N ARG A 143 7.00 -12.77 -10.32
CA ARG A 143 7.11 -14.25 -10.51
C ARG A 143 8.31 -14.88 -9.79
N PRO A 144 9.54 -14.32 -9.84
CA PRO A 144 10.69 -14.86 -9.13
C PRO A 144 10.72 -14.54 -7.63
N VAL A 145 9.80 -13.71 -7.13
CA VAL A 145 9.82 -13.23 -5.73
C VAL A 145 9.16 -14.26 -4.82
N THR A 146 9.97 -15.01 -4.11
CA THR A 146 9.50 -15.94 -3.09
C THR A 146 9.06 -15.20 -1.83
N LYS A 147 8.29 -15.87 -0.96
CA LYS A 147 7.88 -15.32 0.34
C LYS A 147 9.09 -14.87 1.18
N GLU A 148 10.15 -15.67 1.19
CA GLU A 148 11.37 -15.34 1.92
C GLU A 148 12.07 -14.10 1.32
N LYS A 149 12.13 -14.02 -0.03
CA LYS A 149 12.68 -12.84 -0.70
C LYS A 149 11.89 -11.57 -0.39
N LEU A 150 10.57 -11.69 -0.28
CA LEU A 150 9.71 -10.56 0.09
C LEU A 150 9.97 -10.10 1.54
N TRP A 151 10.24 -11.05 2.48
CA TRP A 151 10.67 -10.74 3.84
C TRP A 151 12.01 -10.02 3.88
N GLU A 152 13.01 -10.49 3.13
CA GLU A 152 14.32 -9.84 3.03
C GLU A 152 14.19 -8.40 2.49
N ASN A 153 13.33 -8.19 1.50
CA ASN A 153 13.09 -6.87 0.93
C ASN A 153 12.36 -5.94 1.90
N LEU A 154 11.42 -6.46 2.71
CA LEU A 154 10.78 -5.70 3.78
C LEU A 154 11.80 -5.28 4.85
N GLN A 155 12.64 -6.22 5.29
CA GLN A 155 13.71 -5.93 6.25
C GLN A 155 14.65 -4.85 5.72
N TYR A 156 15.13 -4.99 4.48
CA TYR A 156 15.99 -4.00 3.83
C TYR A 156 15.36 -2.59 3.81
N PHE A 157 14.09 -2.52 3.45
CA PHE A 157 13.35 -1.26 3.45
C PHE A 157 13.28 -0.64 4.84
N LEU A 158 12.89 -1.43 5.86
CA LEU A 158 12.76 -0.94 7.22
C LEU A 158 14.11 -0.47 7.80
N GLU A 159 15.16 -1.27 7.65
CA GLU A 159 16.53 -0.89 8.09
C GLU A 159 16.97 0.43 7.45
N ALA A 160 16.65 0.64 6.18
CA ALA A 160 17.03 1.85 5.46
C ALA A 160 16.27 3.11 5.93
N ILE A 161 14.99 2.99 6.33
CA ILE A 161 14.17 4.15 6.74
C ILE A 161 14.22 4.43 8.24
N MET A 162 14.56 3.45 9.09
CA MET A 162 14.55 3.61 10.56
C MET A 162 15.38 4.79 11.07
N PRO A 163 16.59 5.10 10.55
CA PRO A 163 17.30 6.32 10.95
C PRO A 163 16.49 7.59 10.74
N THR A 164 15.77 7.70 9.62
CA THR A 164 14.88 8.83 9.34
C THR A 164 13.67 8.87 10.29
N CYS A 165 13.11 7.71 10.61
CA CYS A 165 12.02 7.62 11.60
C CYS A 165 12.48 8.10 12.98
N HIS A 166 13.68 7.71 13.42
CA HIS A 166 14.27 8.19 14.68
C HIS A 166 14.52 9.70 14.66
N GLU A 167 15.09 10.23 13.57
CA GLU A 167 15.35 11.66 13.38
C GLU A 167 14.05 12.49 13.44
N THR A 168 13.00 12.00 12.83
CA THR A 168 11.72 12.72 12.69
C THR A 168 10.72 12.45 13.82
N GLY A 169 10.92 11.40 14.61
CA GLY A 169 9.97 10.95 15.64
C GLY A 169 8.74 10.24 15.08
N ILE A 170 8.66 10.02 13.76
CA ILE A 170 7.55 9.30 13.14
C ILE A 170 7.63 7.80 13.47
N LYS A 171 6.49 7.22 13.83
CA LYS A 171 6.33 5.78 14.02
C LYS A 171 5.73 5.17 12.76
N MET A 172 6.30 4.04 12.33
CA MET A 172 5.77 3.26 11.21
C MET A 172 4.77 2.22 11.72
N ALA A 173 3.63 2.11 11.04
CA ALA A 173 2.60 1.12 11.35
C ALA A 173 2.25 0.33 10.09
N ILE A 174 2.60 -0.96 10.06
CA ILE A 174 2.30 -1.81 8.91
C ILE A 174 0.84 -2.30 8.95
N HIS A 175 0.16 -2.20 7.82
CA HIS A 175 -1.13 -2.83 7.61
C HIS A 175 -0.92 -4.32 7.33
N GLN A 176 -1.68 -5.20 7.96
CA GLN A 176 -1.68 -6.63 7.63
C GLN A 176 -2.10 -6.86 6.18
N ASP A 177 -1.71 -8.01 5.61
CA ASP A 177 -2.11 -8.34 4.24
C ASP A 177 -3.61 -8.56 4.11
N ASP A 178 -4.16 -8.09 3.00
CA ASP A 178 -5.58 -8.15 2.69
C ASP A 178 -5.79 -8.60 1.22
N PRO A 179 -6.26 -9.83 0.99
CA PRO A 179 -6.61 -10.87 1.98
C PRO A 179 -5.36 -11.47 2.67
N PRO A 180 -5.52 -12.06 3.87
CA PRO A 180 -4.41 -12.60 4.64
C PRO A 180 -3.98 -14.02 4.16
N TRP A 181 -3.79 -14.19 2.88
CA TRP A 181 -3.28 -15.40 2.21
C TRP A 181 -2.76 -15.06 0.82
N ASP A 182 -1.92 -15.95 0.28
CA ASP A 182 -1.37 -15.82 -1.05
C ASP A 182 -2.49 -15.78 -2.09
N ILE A 183 -2.40 -14.88 -3.07
CA ILE A 183 -3.41 -14.67 -4.11
C ILE A 183 -2.74 -14.62 -5.49
N PHE A 184 -3.31 -15.29 -6.49
CA PHE A 184 -2.79 -15.39 -7.85
C PHE A 184 -1.34 -15.91 -7.93
N GLY A 185 -0.93 -16.77 -6.99
CA GLY A 185 0.45 -17.26 -6.89
C GLY A 185 1.45 -16.26 -6.33
N ILE A 186 1.01 -15.08 -5.90
CA ILE A 186 1.85 -14.04 -5.29
C ILE A 186 1.82 -14.16 -3.77
N PRO A 187 2.99 -14.20 -3.09
CA PRO A 187 3.05 -14.37 -1.65
C PRO A 187 2.56 -13.14 -0.88
N ARG A 188 2.00 -13.39 0.31
CA ARG A 188 1.65 -12.39 1.33
C ARG A 188 2.45 -12.65 2.60
N LEU A 189 2.77 -11.59 3.36
CA LEU A 189 3.66 -11.68 4.53
C LEU A 189 2.91 -11.77 5.85
N LEU A 190 2.06 -10.77 6.14
CA LEU A 190 1.39 -10.61 7.44
C LEU A 190 -0.01 -11.23 7.40
N CYS A 191 -0.05 -12.56 7.41
CA CYS A 191 -1.27 -13.33 7.19
C CYS A 191 -1.84 -13.97 8.47
N ASP A 192 -1.00 -14.15 9.51
CA ASP A 192 -1.35 -14.88 10.71
C ASP A 192 -0.51 -14.45 11.93
N LYS A 193 -0.81 -15.04 13.09
CA LYS A 193 -0.09 -14.74 14.33
C LYS A 193 1.41 -15.05 14.25
N ALA A 194 1.81 -16.09 13.52
CA ALA A 194 3.22 -16.49 13.41
C ALA A 194 4.00 -15.46 12.58
N SER A 195 3.44 -15.02 11.46
CA SER A 195 4.03 -14.00 10.60
C SER A 195 4.09 -12.61 11.29
N ILE A 196 3.07 -12.26 12.07
CA ILE A 196 3.10 -11.06 12.92
C ILE A 196 4.20 -11.20 13.98
N GLY A 197 4.33 -12.38 14.62
CA GLY A 197 5.42 -12.66 15.54
C GLY A 197 6.80 -12.48 14.90
N ARG A 198 7.00 -13.02 13.69
CA ARG A 198 8.24 -12.83 12.92
C ARG A 198 8.55 -11.35 12.62
N PHE A 199 7.54 -10.56 12.31
CA PHE A 199 7.70 -9.13 12.03
C PHE A 199 8.15 -8.34 13.27
N LEU A 200 7.73 -8.75 14.47
CA LEU A 200 8.01 -8.05 15.73
C LEU A 200 9.37 -8.42 16.35
N HIS A 201 10.06 -9.45 15.84
CA HIS A 201 11.34 -9.98 16.33
C HIS A 201 12.45 -9.92 15.28
#